data_2f7f04bca56bbeef34c1103ed0677d21
#
_entry.id   2f7f04bca56bbeef34c1103ed0677d21
#
_cell.length_a   1.000
_cell.length_b   1.000
_cell.length_c   1.000
_cell.angle_alpha   90.00
_cell.angle_beta   90.00
_cell.angle_gamma   90.00
#
_symmetry.space_group_name_H-M   'P 1'
#
loop_
_entity.id
_entity.type
_entity.pdbx_description
1 polymer ?
#
loop_
_entity_poly.entity_id
_entity_poly.type
_entity_poly.pdbx_seq_one_letter_code
_entity_poly.pdbx_strand_id
1 'polypeptide(L)'
;YDALNKVVAKDPNFKDASMLRQECLTKGQYSIAVLPFKTSRVNSAATVKVQAYAMTALTETKDPFLKIVDRENMERILEEQRLGLSGVVDEQTAVRVGNLMGAKAVLMGEIVDYREETGKTRSSTKDGFASYQVTRVNAEGQKYLEAKYKPVNYTEYQQTNKVVLSFSYRLVSLETGEVLVSKIVDRTVNDDLYYATYDGDKNTLFP
;
A
#
# COMPACT_ATOMS: atom_id res chain seq x y z
N TYR A 1 -29.14 7.77 12.29
CA TYR A 1 -29.01 6.80 11.21
C TYR A 1 -28.98 5.37 11.75
N ASP A 2 -28.07 5.01 12.66
CA ASP A 2 -27.94 3.65 13.19
C ASP A 2 -29.17 3.14 13.92
N ALA A 3 -29.83 4.01 14.70
CA ALA A 3 -31.11 3.67 15.31
C ALA A 3 -32.18 3.32 14.27
N LEU A 4 -32.26 4.13 13.20
CA LEU A 4 -33.20 3.91 12.10
C LEU A 4 -32.85 2.62 11.31
N ASN A 5 -31.57 2.33 11.11
CA ASN A 5 -31.15 1.04 10.51
C ASN A 5 -31.64 -0.16 11.31
N LYS A 6 -31.55 -0.12 12.65
CA LYS A 6 -32.05 -1.18 13.53
C LYS A 6 -33.57 -1.33 13.46
N VAL A 7 -34.29 -0.23 13.33
CA VAL A 7 -35.77 -0.25 13.18
C VAL A 7 -36.17 -0.85 11.84
N VAL A 8 -35.59 -0.33 10.74
CA VAL A 8 -35.89 -0.79 9.36
C VAL A 8 -35.47 -2.27 9.17
N ALA A 9 -34.41 -2.73 9.83
CA ALA A 9 -34.01 -4.12 9.79
C ALA A 9 -35.02 -5.07 10.46
N LYS A 10 -35.76 -4.58 11.49
CA LYS A 10 -36.80 -5.35 12.18
C LYS A 10 -38.15 -5.26 11.48
N ASP A 11 -38.52 -4.08 11.04
CA ASP A 11 -39.77 -3.81 10.31
C ASP A 11 -39.50 -2.76 9.24
N PRO A 12 -39.34 -3.17 7.95
CA PRO A 12 -39.09 -2.24 6.84
C PRO A 12 -40.21 -1.22 6.63
N ASN A 13 -41.42 -1.51 7.07
CA ASN A 13 -42.60 -0.67 6.89
C ASN A 13 -43.00 0.12 8.14
N PHE A 14 -42.10 0.16 9.15
CA PHE A 14 -42.38 0.88 10.39
C PHE A 14 -42.45 2.40 10.13
N LYS A 15 -43.67 2.93 10.05
CA LYS A 15 -43.95 4.36 9.84
C LYS A 15 -43.02 4.98 8.76
N ASP A 16 -42.40 6.13 9.09
CA ASP A 16 -41.53 6.89 8.21
C ASP A 16 -40.04 6.51 8.34
N ALA A 17 -39.74 5.37 9.03
CA ALA A 17 -38.36 5.02 9.37
C ALA A 17 -37.43 4.89 8.17
N SER A 18 -37.90 4.29 7.06
CA SER A 18 -37.13 4.15 5.83
C SER A 18 -36.86 5.51 5.17
N MET A 19 -37.85 6.38 5.14
CA MET A 19 -37.72 7.74 4.59
C MET A 19 -36.75 8.58 5.43
N LEU A 20 -36.92 8.58 6.75
CA LEU A 20 -36.04 9.30 7.68
C LEU A 20 -34.60 8.78 7.64
N ARG A 21 -34.41 7.46 7.48
CA ARG A 21 -33.08 6.87 7.28
C ARG A 21 -32.42 7.42 6.04
N GLN A 22 -33.13 7.46 4.92
CA GLN A 22 -32.62 7.98 3.65
C GLN A 22 -32.30 9.47 3.74
N GLU A 23 -33.16 10.24 4.41
CA GLU A 23 -32.94 11.67 4.64
C GLU A 23 -31.70 11.92 5.52
N CYS A 24 -31.52 11.15 6.60
CA CYS A 24 -30.32 11.20 7.42
C CYS A 24 -29.05 10.87 6.62
N LEU A 25 -29.12 9.85 5.75
CA LEU A 25 -28.01 9.52 4.88
C LEU A 25 -27.66 10.66 3.94
N THR A 26 -28.65 11.19 3.23
CA THR A 26 -28.45 12.27 2.24
C THR A 26 -27.92 13.55 2.89
N LYS A 27 -28.49 13.96 4.03
CA LYS A 27 -28.04 15.17 4.73
C LYS A 27 -26.69 15.00 5.45
N GLY A 28 -26.38 13.79 5.89
CA GLY A 28 -25.13 13.46 6.57
C GLY A 28 -23.96 13.17 5.63
N GLN A 29 -24.18 13.01 4.33
CA GLN A 29 -23.10 12.74 3.37
C GLN A 29 -22.04 13.84 3.36
N TYR A 30 -20.79 13.41 3.51
CA TYR A 30 -19.61 14.25 3.43
C TYR A 30 -18.73 13.80 2.28
N SER A 31 -18.65 14.62 1.23
CA SER A 31 -17.89 14.30 0.03
C SER A 31 -16.47 14.83 0.12
N ILE A 32 -15.49 13.96 -0.15
CA ILE A 32 -14.06 14.27 -0.16
C ILE A 32 -13.53 14.05 -1.57
N ALA A 33 -12.92 15.08 -2.15
CA ALA A 33 -12.15 14.97 -3.37
C ALA A 33 -10.68 14.66 -3.00
N VAL A 34 -10.09 13.67 -3.64
CA VAL A 34 -8.68 13.34 -3.48
C VAL A 34 -7.91 13.94 -4.65
N LEU A 35 -7.04 14.91 -4.36
CA LEU A 35 -6.15 15.50 -5.36
C LEU A 35 -4.97 14.60 -5.67
N PRO A 36 -4.36 14.74 -6.86
CA PRO A 36 -3.08 14.12 -7.17
C PRO A 36 -2.03 14.46 -6.12
N PHE A 37 -1.38 13.43 -5.56
CA PHE A 37 -0.35 13.64 -4.56
C PHE A 37 0.90 14.25 -5.19
N LYS A 38 1.54 15.16 -4.46
CA LYS A 38 2.75 15.84 -4.90
C LYS A 38 3.99 15.03 -4.52
N THR A 39 5.06 15.26 -5.29
CA THR A 39 6.40 14.80 -4.95
C THR A 39 7.41 15.85 -5.37
N SER A 40 8.31 16.23 -4.48
CA SER A 40 9.31 17.27 -4.75
C SER A 40 10.60 16.73 -5.36
N ARG A 41 10.92 15.44 -5.20
CA ARG A 41 12.25 14.89 -5.57
C ARG A 41 12.26 13.42 -5.98
N VAL A 42 11.13 12.75 -6.18
CA VAL A 42 11.10 11.30 -6.10
C VAL A 42 10.33 10.64 -7.22
N ASN A 43 10.69 9.39 -7.45
CA ASN A 43 10.07 8.40 -8.29
C ASN A 43 8.53 8.53 -8.34
N SER A 44 8.01 8.94 -9.49
CA SER A 44 6.57 9.08 -9.73
C SER A 44 5.78 7.81 -9.42
N ALA A 45 6.41 6.64 -9.53
CA ALA A 45 5.79 5.36 -9.23
C ALA A 45 5.45 5.19 -7.73
N ALA A 46 6.28 5.69 -6.81
CA ALA A 46 5.99 5.67 -5.38
C ALA A 46 4.79 6.55 -5.05
N THR A 47 4.68 7.73 -5.67
CA THR A 47 3.55 8.65 -5.47
C THR A 47 2.24 8.02 -5.90
N VAL A 48 2.21 7.38 -7.08
CA VAL A 48 1.02 6.69 -7.60
C VAL A 48 0.60 5.55 -6.65
N LYS A 49 1.55 4.76 -6.16
CA LYS A 49 1.26 3.68 -5.20
C LYS A 49 0.69 4.22 -3.89
N VAL A 50 1.30 5.26 -3.30
CA VAL A 50 0.81 5.86 -2.04
C VAL A 50 -0.59 6.43 -2.23
N GLN A 51 -0.87 7.08 -3.36
CA GLN A 51 -2.22 7.56 -3.69
C GLN A 51 -3.21 6.42 -3.82
N ALA A 52 -2.87 5.33 -4.52
CA ALA A 52 -3.73 4.16 -4.65
C ALA A 52 -4.04 3.53 -3.29
N TYR A 53 -3.05 3.38 -2.40
CA TYR A 53 -3.28 2.88 -1.04
C TYR A 53 -4.17 3.82 -0.22
N ALA A 54 -3.99 5.13 -0.34
CA ALA A 54 -4.85 6.11 0.35
C ALA A 54 -6.30 6.03 -0.14
N MET A 55 -6.52 5.91 -1.45
CA MET A 55 -7.85 5.72 -2.04
C MET A 55 -8.48 4.41 -1.55
N THR A 56 -7.74 3.30 -1.56
CA THR A 56 -8.21 2.02 -1.06
C THR A 56 -8.61 2.13 0.42
N ALA A 57 -7.75 2.70 1.27
CA ALA A 57 -8.04 2.87 2.68
C ALA A 57 -9.30 3.71 2.94
N LEU A 58 -9.51 4.78 2.17
CA LEU A 58 -10.71 5.62 2.27
C LEU A 58 -11.97 4.87 1.86
N THR A 59 -11.92 4.08 0.79
CA THR A 59 -13.07 3.32 0.29
C THR A 59 -13.38 2.10 1.17
N GLU A 60 -12.38 1.50 1.80
CA GLU A 60 -12.53 0.37 2.71
C GLU A 60 -13.14 0.74 4.06
N THR A 61 -13.17 2.01 4.45
CA THR A 61 -13.84 2.45 5.70
C THR A 61 -15.31 2.07 5.73
N LYS A 62 -15.94 1.91 4.54
CA LYS A 62 -17.37 1.58 4.38
C LYS A 62 -18.31 2.49 5.18
N ASP A 63 -17.86 3.70 5.48
CA ASP A 63 -18.69 4.70 6.13
C ASP A 63 -19.78 5.18 5.16
N PRO A 64 -21.07 4.97 5.47
CA PRO A 64 -22.16 5.35 4.56
C PRO A 64 -22.27 6.86 4.34
N PHE A 65 -21.67 7.65 5.21
CA PHE A 65 -21.65 9.10 5.09
C PHE A 65 -20.49 9.62 4.27
N LEU A 66 -19.45 8.82 4.07
CA LEU A 66 -18.27 9.21 3.33
C LEU A 66 -18.45 8.93 1.83
N LYS A 67 -18.38 9.99 1.02
CA LYS A 67 -18.39 9.90 -0.44
C LYS A 67 -17.04 10.33 -0.99
N ILE A 68 -16.33 9.41 -1.62
CA ILE A 68 -15.05 9.70 -2.27
C ILE A 68 -15.31 10.07 -3.72
N VAL A 69 -14.74 11.19 -4.15
CA VAL A 69 -14.81 11.67 -5.53
C VAL A 69 -13.51 11.30 -6.24
N ASP A 70 -13.64 10.54 -7.32
CA ASP A 70 -12.54 9.95 -8.04
C ASP A 70 -11.76 10.98 -8.87
N ARG A 71 -10.42 10.73 -8.98
CA ARG A 71 -9.47 11.51 -9.77
C ARG A 71 -9.83 11.58 -11.26
N GLU A 72 -10.25 10.46 -11.84
CA GLU A 72 -10.54 10.38 -13.28
C GLU A 72 -11.69 11.32 -13.69
N ASN A 73 -12.74 11.38 -12.87
CA ASN A 73 -13.81 12.34 -13.05
C ASN A 73 -13.32 13.79 -12.87
N MET A 74 -12.36 14.01 -11.98
CA MET A 74 -11.77 15.33 -11.74
C MET A 74 -10.97 15.82 -12.94
N GLU A 75 -10.14 15.00 -13.51
CA GLU A 75 -9.34 15.34 -14.70
C GLU A 75 -10.25 15.70 -15.88
N ARG A 76 -11.31 14.93 -16.12
CA ARG A 76 -12.29 15.23 -17.17
C ARG A 76 -12.99 16.57 -16.97
N ILE A 77 -13.43 16.88 -15.75
CA ILE A 77 -14.06 18.16 -15.45
C ILE A 77 -13.08 19.32 -15.65
N LEU A 78 -11.82 19.13 -15.26
CA LEU A 78 -10.78 20.13 -15.42
C LEU A 78 -10.41 20.36 -16.90
N GLU A 79 -10.36 19.31 -17.69
CA GLU A 79 -10.16 19.39 -19.15
C GLU A 79 -11.30 20.12 -19.83
N GLU A 80 -12.55 19.80 -19.49
CA GLU A 80 -13.73 20.47 -20.01
C GLU A 80 -13.76 21.95 -19.65
N GLN A 81 -13.34 22.33 -18.45
CA GLN A 81 -13.30 23.72 -18.00
C GLN A 81 -12.05 24.48 -18.46
N ARG A 82 -11.12 23.82 -19.19
CA ARG A 82 -9.81 24.38 -19.61
C ARG A 82 -9.03 25.01 -18.44
N LEU A 83 -9.24 24.50 -17.25
CA LEU A 83 -8.46 24.88 -16.08
C LEU A 83 -7.11 24.17 -16.17
N GLY A 84 -6.16 24.79 -16.85
CA GLY A 84 -4.80 24.26 -16.99
C GLY A 84 -4.18 24.08 -15.61
N LEU A 85 -4.13 22.82 -15.13
CA LEU A 85 -3.35 22.45 -13.96
C LEU A 85 -1.90 22.36 -14.38
N SER A 86 -1.18 23.47 -14.32
CA SER A 86 0.27 23.46 -14.29
C SER A 86 0.70 22.95 -12.91
N GLY A 87 0.89 21.65 -12.73
CA GLY A 87 1.68 20.97 -11.67
C GLY A 87 1.64 21.45 -10.20
N VAL A 88 1.17 22.65 -9.92
CA VAL A 88 1.14 23.27 -8.59
C VAL A 88 -0.28 23.65 -8.23
N VAL A 89 -0.95 22.75 -7.52
CA VAL A 89 -2.27 23.03 -6.91
C VAL A 89 -2.00 23.63 -5.53
N ASP A 90 -2.21 24.94 -5.40
CA ASP A 90 -2.24 25.62 -4.10
C ASP A 90 -3.62 25.46 -3.43
N GLU A 91 -3.75 25.93 -2.19
CA GLU A 91 -5.00 25.78 -1.44
C GLU A 91 -6.20 26.47 -2.11
N GLN A 92 -5.99 27.60 -2.77
CA GLN A 92 -7.06 28.34 -3.47
C GLN A 92 -7.53 27.58 -4.73
N THR A 93 -6.61 27.01 -5.47
CA THR A 93 -6.92 26.16 -6.63
C THR A 93 -7.62 24.88 -6.20
N ALA A 94 -7.18 24.28 -5.09
CA ALA A 94 -7.83 23.11 -4.49
C ALA A 94 -9.30 23.37 -4.12
N VAL A 95 -9.58 24.51 -3.48
CA VAL A 95 -10.94 24.95 -3.14
C VAL A 95 -11.81 25.11 -4.40
N ARG A 96 -11.29 25.73 -5.45
CA ARG A 96 -12.03 25.92 -6.72
C ARG A 96 -12.38 24.58 -7.38
N VAL A 97 -11.42 23.68 -7.46
CA VAL A 97 -11.63 22.33 -8.02
C VAL A 97 -12.69 21.55 -7.24
N GLY A 98 -12.60 21.58 -5.93
CA GLY A 98 -13.55 20.87 -5.08
C GLY A 98 -14.97 21.42 -5.16
N ASN A 99 -15.12 22.75 -5.28
CA ASN A 99 -16.43 23.37 -5.49
C ASN A 99 -17.08 22.95 -6.82
N LEU A 100 -16.29 22.82 -7.88
CA LEU A 100 -16.76 22.32 -9.18
C LEU A 100 -17.29 20.88 -9.11
N MET A 101 -16.77 20.08 -8.19
CA MET A 101 -17.12 18.67 -8.02
C MET A 101 -18.21 18.43 -6.98
N GLY A 102 -18.70 19.46 -6.30
CA GLY A 102 -19.62 19.32 -5.17
C GLY A 102 -19.01 18.59 -3.97
N ALA A 103 -17.69 18.59 -3.85
CA ALA A 103 -17.00 18.07 -2.68
C ALA A 103 -17.08 19.08 -1.53
N LYS A 104 -17.20 18.58 -0.29
CA LYS A 104 -17.17 19.42 0.93
C LYS A 104 -15.78 19.59 1.49
N ALA A 105 -14.87 18.67 1.18
CA ALA A 105 -13.47 18.77 1.56
C ALA A 105 -12.57 18.23 0.47
N VAL A 106 -11.30 18.58 0.56
CA VAL A 106 -10.24 18.10 -0.33
C VAL A 106 -9.10 17.49 0.47
N LEU A 107 -8.69 16.28 0.06
CA LEU A 107 -7.50 15.63 0.57
C LEU A 107 -6.32 15.91 -0.35
N MET A 108 -5.27 16.50 0.22
CA MET A 108 -3.99 16.76 -0.42
C MET A 108 -2.91 15.94 0.26
N GLY A 109 -2.01 15.34 -0.52
CA GLY A 109 -0.88 14.58 -0.01
C GLY A 109 0.41 14.94 -0.71
N GLU A 110 1.52 14.75 0.00
CA GLU A 110 2.86 14.99 -0.51
C GLU A 110 3.85 13.98 0.07
N ILE A 111 4.67 13.36 -0.79
CA ILE A 111 5.84 12.60 -0.35
C ILE A 111 6.95 13.60 -0.06
N VAL A 112 7.26 13.75 1.23
CA VAL A 112 8.28 14.69 1.74
C VAL A 112 9.67 14.09 1.63
N ASP A 113 9.81 12.79 1.94
CA ASP A 113 11.06 12.04 1.82
C ASP A 113 10.78 10.61 1.35
N TYR A 114 11.62 10.15 0.44
CA TYR A 114 11.64 8.76 0.00
C TYR A 114 13.07 8.37 -0.34
N ARG A 115 13.56 7.32 0.29
CA ARG A 115 14.92 6.81 0.07
C ARG A 115 14.90 5.30 0.05
N GLU A 116 15.60 4.75 -0.92
CA GLU A 116 15.94 3.33 -1.01
C GLU A 116 17.42 3.18 -0.75
N GLU A 117 17.77 2.44 0.29
CA GLU A 117 19.13 2.16 0.68
C GLU A 117 19.37 0.66 0.47
N THR A 118 20.20 0.31 -0.50
CA THR A 118 20.64 -1.07 -0.70
C THR A 118 21.83 -1.33 0.22
N GLY A 119 21.64 -2.25 1.15
CA GLY A 119 22.68 -2.64 2.09
C GLY A 119 23.83 -3.39 1.41
N LYS A 120 24.99 -3.36 2.04
CA LYS A 120 26.14 -4.15 1.56
C LYS A 120 25.87 -5.64 1.81
N THR A 121 26.10 -6.45 0.80
CA THR A 121 26.08 -7.90 0.95
C THR A 121 27.25 -8.34 1.84
N ARG A 122 26.93 -9.05 2.90
CA ARG A 122 27.93 -9.75 3.77
C ARG A 122 27.92 -11.21 3.39
N SER A 123 29.09 -11.84 3.36
CA SER A 123 29.23 -13.27 3.09
C SER A 123 30.02 -13.94 4.18
N SER A 124 29.68 -15.19 4.47
CA SER A 124 30.45 -16.06 5.38
C SER A 124 30.49 -17.48 4.82
N THR A 125 31.67 -18.07 4.82
CA THR A 125 31.82 -19.47 4.46
C THR A 125 31.46 -20.35 5.66
N LYS A 126 30.68 -21.39 5.40
CA LYS A 126 30.17 -22.35 6.36
C LYS A 126 30.57 -23.77 5.93
N ASP A 127 30.76 -24.62 6.92
CA ASP A 127 30.96 -26.06 6.73
C ASP A 127 29.59 -26.74 6.66
N GLY A 128 29.46 -27.70 5.77
CA GLY A 128 28.28 -28.53 5.61
C GLY A 128 28.64 -29.90 5.06
N PHE A 129 27.63 -30.66 4.66
CA PHE A 129 27.81 -31.96 4.08
C PHE A 129 27.06 -32.08 2.75
N ALA A 130 27.68 -32.77 1.80
CA ALA A 130 26.96 -33.12 0.56
C ALA A 130 26.79 -34.63 0.49
N SER A 131 25.55 -35.05 0.20
CA SER A 131 25.27 -36.46 0.01
C SER A 131 25.73 -36.92 -1.37
N TYR A 132 26.19 -38.17 -1.46
CA TYR A 132 26.44 -38.87 -2.70
C TYR A 132 26.04 -40.32 -2.59
N GLN A 133 25.69 -40.95 -3.69
CA GLN A 133 25.25 -42.33 -3.71
C GLN A 133 26.38 -43.27 -4.10
N VAL A 134 26.52 -44.40 -3.37
CA VAL A 134 27.41 -45.50 -3.69
C VAL A 134 26.62 -46.77 -3.93
N THR A 135 26.93 -47.46 -5.02
CA THR A 135 26.32 -48.76 -5.29
C THR A 135 26.97 -49.81 -4.40
N ARG A 136 26.19 -50.51 -3.59
CA ARG A 136 26.59 -51.68 -2.79
C ARG A 136 25.92 -52.94 -3.29
N VAL A 137 26.47 -54.09 -2.92
CA VAL A 137 25.93 -55.42 -3.22
C VAL A 137 25.64 -56.11 -1.88
N ASN A 138 24.45 -56.61 -1.68
CA ASN A 138 24.06 -57.34 -0.48
C ASN A 138 24.58 -58.83 -0.55
N ALA A 139 24.33 -59.60 0.51
CA ALA A 139 24.77 -60.98 0.59
C ALA A 139 24.09 -61.89 -0.46
N GLU A 140 22.94 -61.49 -0.98
CA GLU A 140 22.18 -62.18 -2.06
C GLU A 140 22.60 -61.73 -3.48
N GLY A 141 23.63 -60.89 -3.63
CA GLY A 141 24.14 -60.41 -4.91
C GLY A 141 23.31 -59.28 -5.54
N GLN A 142 22.35 -58.69 -4.83
CA GLN A 142 21.53 -57.59 -5.30
C GLN A 142 22.23 -56.25 -5.09
N LYS A 143 22.14 -55.37 -6.10
CA LYS A 143 22.71 -54.01 -6.01
C LYS A 143 21.71 -53.08 -5.35
N TYR A 144 22.14 -52.28 -4.39
CA TYR A 144 21.38 -51.20 -3.80
C TYR A 144 22.23 -49.94 -3.70
N LEU A 145 21.57 -48.76 -3.57
CA LEU A 145 22.21 -47.48 -3.41
C LEU A 145 22.29 -47.12 -1.91
N GLU A 146 23.49 -46.83 -1.45
CA GLU A 146 23.74 -46.35 -0.10
C GLU A 146 24.11 -44.85 -0.18
N ALA A 147 23.39 -43.99 0.56
CA ALA A 147 23.76 -42.59 0.66
C ALA A 147 24.97 -42.42 1.61
N LYS A 148 25.96 -41.68 1.17
CA LYS A 148 27.09 -41.27 1.97
C LYS A 148 27.23 -39.74 1.96
N TYR A 149 27.93 -39.21 2.92
CA TYR A 149 28.14 -37.78 3.10
C TYR A 149 29.64 -37.45 3.04
N LYS A 150 29.97 -36.35 2.40
CA LYS A 150 31.32 -35.78 2.40
C LYS A 150 31.25 -34.34 2.89
N PRO A 151 32.26 -33.87 3.67
CA PRO A 151 32.35 -32.49 4.10
C PRO A 151 32.54 -31.58 2.86
N VAL A 152 31.84 -30.46 2.87
CA VAL A 152 31.88 -29.44 1.81
C VAL A 152 31.73 -28.06 2.45
N ASN A 153 32.16 -27.02 1.74
CA ASN A 153 31.95 -25.64 2.16
C ASN A 153 30.88 -25.00 1.26
N TYR A 154 30.07 -24.16 1.85
CA TYR A 154 29.12 -23.31 1.15
C TYR A 154 29.25 -21.88 1.66
N THR A 155 28.77 -20.90 0.89
CA THR A 155 28.83 -19.49 1.27
C THR A 155 27.43 -18.95 1.49
N GLU A 156 27.18 -18.47 2.70
CA GLU A 156 25.97 -17.73 3.05
C GLU A 156 26.14 -16.24 2.75
N TYR A 157 25.08 -15.64 2.25
CA TYR A 157 25.01 -14.22 1.98
C TYR A 157 23.83 -13.60 2.72
N GLN A 158 24.07 -12.45 3.30
CA GLN A 158 23.08 -11.64 3.97
C GLN A 158 23.15 -10.21 3.44
N GLN A 159 22.01 -9.64 3.12
CA GLN A 159 21.87 -8.26 2.71
C GLN A 159 20.60 -7.69 3.32
N THR A 160 20.69 -6.50 3.93
CA THR A 160 19.54 -5.77 4.44
C THR A 160 19.33 -4.54 3.57
N ASN A 161 18.19 -4.47 2.89
CA ASN A 161 17.75 -3.28 2.18
C ASN A 161 16.82 -2.49 3.09
N LYS A 162 16.78 -1.17 2.90
CA LYS A 162 15.97 -0.28 3.71
C LYS A 162 15.22 0.71 2.83
N VAL A 163 13.94 0.87 3.08
CA VAL A 163 13.12 1.92 2.46
C VAL A 163 12.62 2.85 3.55
N VAL A 164 12.82 4.14 3.36
CA VAL A 164 12.31 5.20 4.22
C VAL A 164 11.30 6.01 3.41
N LEU A 165 10.12 6.20 3.97
CA LEU A 165 9.04 7.00 3.40
C LEU A 165 8.53 7.99 4.45
N SER A 166 8.49 9.27 4.10
CA SER A 166 7.78 10.32 4.84
C SER A 166 6.67 10.88 3.95
N PHE A 167 5.44 10.76 4.41
CA PHE A 167 4.25 11.20 3.69
C PHE A 167 3.46 12.18 4.55
N SER A 168 3.24 13.39 4.03
CA SER A 168 2.38 14.41 4.63
C SER A 168 1.04 14.45 3.94
N TYR A 169 -0.05 14.61 4.70
CA TYR A 169 -1.35 14.86 4.13
C TYR A 169 -2.16 15.86 4.94
N ARG A 170 -3.04 16.57 4.23
CA ARG A 170 -3.98 17.55 4.79
C ARG A 170 -5.37 17.36 4.21
N LEU A 171 -6.38 17.45 5.08
CA LEU A 171 -7.78 17.54 4.70
C LEU A 171 -8.25 18.96 4.93
N VAL A 172 -8.70 19.64 3.90
CA VAL A 172 -9.14 21.06 3.94
C VAL A 172 -10.59 21.15 3.61
N SER A 173 -11.35 21.87 4.43
CA SER A 173 -12.76 22.20 4.16
C SER A 173 -12.84 23.14 2.96
N LEU A 174 -13.71 22.82 2.00
CA LEU A 174 -13.98 23.69 0.85
C LEU A 174 -15.01 24.77 1.17
N GLU A 175 -15.74 24.61 2.24
CA GLU A 175 -16.73 25.57 2.70
C GLU A 175 -16.09 26.73 3.47
N THR A 176 -15.11 26.41 4.35
CA THR A 176 -14.48 27.40 5.24
C THR A 176 -13.02 27.69 4.92
N GLY A 177 -12.35 26.84 4.13
CA GLY A 177 -10.89 26.89 3.91
C GLY A 177 -10.07 26.38 5.11
N GLU A 178 -10.73 25.87 6.14
CA GLU A 178 -10.07 25.40 7.38
C GLU A 178 -9.38 24.05 7.16
N VAL A 179 -8.19 23.90 7.74
CA VAL A 179 -7.48 22.61 7.77
C VAL A 179 -8.09 21.72 8.84
N LEU A 180 -8.88 20.74 8.42
CA LEU A 180 -9.58 19.81 9.33
C LEU A 180 -8.62 18.77 9.92
N VAL A 181 -7.67 18.31 9.11
CA VAL A 181 -6.66 17.31 9.50
C VAL A 181 -5.34 17.66 8.83
N SER A 182 -4.25 17.57 9.59
CA SER A 182 -2.88 17.62 9.05
C SER A 182 -2.04 16.59 9.79
N LYS A 183 -1.37 15.70 9.05
CA LYS A 183 -0.50 14.65 9.62
C LYS A 183 0.69 14.36 8.73
N ILE A 184 1.76 13.91 9.38
CA ILE A 184 2.93 13.31 8.75
C ILE A 184 2.98 11.85 9.19
N VAL A 185 3.24 10.97 8.24
CA VAL A 185 3.39 9.53 8.46
C VAL A 185 4.79 9.13 8.00
N ASP A 186 5.60 8.71 8.95
CA ASP A 186 6.93 8.18 8.70
C ASP A 186 6.90 6.66 8.77
N ARG A 187 7.53 6.01 7.80
CA ARG A 187 7.70 4.55 7.75
C ARG A 187 9.09 4.19 7.31
N THR A 188 9.64 3.24 8.01
CA THR A 188 10.90 2.57 7.63
C THR A 188 10.60 1.08 7.54
N VAL A 189 10.95 0.50 6.41
CA VAL A 189 10.82 -0.95 6.17
C VAL A 189 12.20 -1.48 5.83
N ASN A 190 12.58 -2.56 6.51
CA ASN A 190 13.78 -3.34 6.18
C ASN A 190 13.35 -4.62 5.47
N ASP A 191 14.11 -4.99 4.46
CA ASP A 191 13.97 -6.23 3.71
C ASP A 191 15.29 -6.99 3.82
N ASP A 192 15.25 -8.13 4.51
CA ASP A 192 16.42 -8.97 4.75
C ASP A 192 16.44 -10.12 3.73
N LEU A 193 17.48 -10.12 2.90
CA LEU A 193 17.74 -11.17 1.93
C LEU A 193 18.79 -12.12 2.50
N TYR A 194 18.44 -13.40 2.56
CA TYR A 194 19.32 -14.49 2.92
C TYR A 194 19.36 -15.53 1.80
N TYR A 195 20.54 -15.86 1.34
CA TYR A 195 20.72 -16.94 0.39
C TYR A 195 22.10 -17.60 0.57
N ALA A 196 22.24 -18.79 0.05
CA ALA A 196 23.53 -19.49 0.05
C ALA A 196 23.90 -19.94 -1.37
N THR A 197 25.20 -20.01 -1.63
CA THR A 197 25.75 -20.59 -2.85
C THR A 197 26.62 -21.78 -2.50
N TYR A 198 26.55 -22.80 -3.32
CA TYR A 198 27.36 -24.01 -3.21
C TYR A 198 27.84 -24.42 -4.62
N ASP A 199 29.11 -24.74 -4.73
CA ASP A 199 29.74 -25.18 -6.00
C ASP A 199 29.52 -26.70 -6.22
N GLY A 200 28.28 -27.11 -6.26
CA GLY A 200 27.83 -28.47 -6.45
C GLY A 200 26.31 -28.55 -6.66
N ASP A 201 25.78 -29.77 -6.66
CA ASP A 201 24.34 -29.96 -6.71
C ASP A 201 23.71 -29.54 -5.38
N LYS A 202 22.95 -28.42 -5.42
CA LYS A 202 22.27 -27.83 -4.25
C LYS A 202 21.32 -28.81 -3.55
N ASN A 203 20.77 -29.79 -4.26
CA ASN A 203 19.85 -30.78 -3.68
C ASN A 203 20.59 -31.81 -2.82
N THR A 204 21.90 -31.86 -2.90
CA THR A 204 22.74 -32.77 -2.07
C THR A 204 23.33 -32.11 -0.82
N LEU A 205 23.19 -30.77 -0.71
CA LEU A 205 23.75 -29.99 0.39
C LEU A 205 22.88 -30.12 1.65
N PHE A 206 23.54 -30.40 2.76
CA PHE A 206 23.03 -30.36 4.14
C PHE A 206 23.88 -29.35 4.92
N PRO A 207 23.29 -28.16 5.25
CA PRO A 207 24.00 -27.13 6.02
C PRO A 207 24.25 -27.56 7.46
#